data_95446aeac5114e490f230fb305d748f4
#
_entry.id   95446aeac5114e490f230fb305d748f4
#
_cell.length_a   1.000
_cell.length_b   1.000
_cell.length_c   1.000
_cell.angle_alpha   90.00
_cell.angle_beta   90.00
_cell.angle_gamma   90.00
#
_symmetry.space_group_name_H-M   'P 1'
#
loop_
_entity.id
_entity.type
_entity.pdbx_description
1 polymer ?
#
loop_
_entity_poly.entity_id
_entity_poly.type
_entity_poly.pdbx_seq_one_letter_code
_entity_poly.pdbx_strand_id
1 'polypeptide(L)'
;DDALVVTARINGFLVKRVLIDQGSGADVMYPDLFKGLGLKREDLIKHTSPLVGFDGKVVIPDGQIFLPVIMGGKEVSVTFTIVSSFSPYTAILGRPWIHSMRAISSTLHVKIKFPTERGVIVIKGDQQAARQCLTTIVN
;
A
#
# COMPACT_ATOMS: atom_id res chain seq x y z
N ASP A 1 -14.95 -9.38 8.03
CA ASP A 1 -13.72 -8.65 8.41
C ASP A 1 -13.59 -7.37 7.61
N ASP A 2 -13.21 -6.29 8.28
CA ASP A 2 -12.96 -5.03 7.61
C ASP A 2 -11.57 -5.03 6.97
N ALA A 3 -11.43 -4.34 5.84
CA ALA A 3 -10.14 -4.11 5.24
C ALA A 3 -9.26 -3.26 6.18
N LEU A 4 -7.98 -3.59 6.25
CA LEU A 4 -7.04 -2.83 7.07
C LEU A 4 -6.51 -1.64 6.26
N VAL A 5 -7.15 -0.49 6.45
CA VAL A 5 -6.83 0.75 5.74
C VAL A 5 -6.20 1.74 6.70
N VAL A 6 -5.05 2.27 6.33
CA VAL A 6 -4.24 3.11 7.19
C VAL A 6 -3.76 4.37 6.46
N THR A 7 -3.19 5.28 7.23
CA THR A 7 -2.45 6.43 6.72
C THR A 7 -0.96 6.18 6.90
N ALA A 8 -0.18 6.46 5.87
CA ALA A 8 1.27 6.29 5.90
C ALA A 8 1.95 7.50 5.27
N ARG A 9 3.20 7.76 5.64
CA ARG A 9 3.99 8.79 4.99
C ARG A 9 4.80 8.16 3.88
N ILE A 10 4.47 8.52 2.64
CA ILE A 10 5.13 7.98 1.44
C ILE A 10 5.83 9.12 0.71
N ASN A 11 7.14 8.99 0.52
CA ASN A 11 7.98 10.00 -0.13
C ASN A 11 7.79 11.40 0.49
N GLY A 12 7.64 11.47 1.82
CA GLY A 12 7.45 12.71 2.56
C GLY A 12 6.03 13.25 2.60
N PHE A 13 5.08 12.63 1.91
CA PHE A 13 3.68 13.05 1.87
C PHE A 13 2.82 12.17 2.77
N LEU A 14 1.87 12.78 3.48
CA LEU A 14 0.90 12.03 4.27
C LEU A 14 -0.17 11.45 3.34
N VAL A 15 -0.19 10.14 3.22
CA VAL A 15 -1.04 9.44 2.26
C VAL A 15 -2.12 8.64 3.01
N LYS A 16 -3.38 8.90 2.66
CA LYS A 16 -4.54 8.20 3.22
C LYS A 16 -4.98 7.06 2.30
N ARG A 17 -5.83 6.20 2.81
CA ARG A 17 -6.44 5.09 2.08
C ARG A 17 -5.40 4.11 1.53
N VAL A 18 -4.43 3.78 2.37
CA VAL A 18 -3.43 2.76 2.06
C VAL A 18 -3.93 1.43 2.61
N LEU A 19 -4.09 0.46 1.74
CA LEU A 19 -4.54 -0.89 2.12
C LEU A 19 -3.33 -1.74 2.51
N ILE A 20 -3.40 -2.38 3.68
CA ILE A 20 -2.43 -3.41 4.06
C ILE A 20 -3.04 -4.76 3.72
N ASP A 21 -2.39 -5.53 2.84
CA ASP A 21 -2.96 -6.75 2.27
C ASP A 21 -1.93 -7.87 2.23
N GLN A 22 -2.09 -8.85 3.13
CA GLN A 22 -1.22 -10.04 3.18
C GLN A 22 -1.35 -10.91 1.92
N GLY A 23 -2.46 -10.81 1.21
CA GLY A 23 -2.69 -11.56 -0.02
C GLY A 23 -1.93 -11.00 -1.22
N SER A 24 -1.46 -9.76 -1.14
CA SER A 24 -0.74 -9.15 -2.25
C SER A 24 0.74 -9.52 -2.25
N GLY A 25 1.22 -10.07 -3.36
CA GLY A 25 2.63 -10.41 -3.54
C GLY A 25 3.52 -9.22 -3.90
N ALA A 26 2.94 -8.04 -4.09
CA ALA A 26 3.66 -6.84 -4.45
C ALA A 26 3.12 -5.64 -3.67
N ASP A 27 3.97 -4.63 -3.49
CA ASP A 27 3.53 -3.31 -3.04
C ASP A 27 3.13 -2.52 -4.27
N VAL A 28 1.92 -1.95 -4.26
CA VAL A 28 1.29 -1.39 -5.46
C VAL A 28 0.92 0.07 -5.23
N MET A 29 1.13 0.89 -6.24
CA MET A 29 0.70 2.28 -6.23
C MET A 29 -0.22 2.56 -7.41
N TYR A 30 -1.30 3.28 -7.15
CA TYR A 30 -2.31 3.63 -8.14
C TYR A 30 -2.07 5.03 -8.72
N PRO A 31 -2.65 5.33 -9.91
CA PRO A 31 -2.31 6.54 -10.66
C PRO A 31 -2.53 7.85 -9.92
N ASP A 32 -3.60 7.97 -9.14
CA ASP A 32 -3.90 9.22 -8.43
C ASP A 32 -2.79 9.59 -7.45
N LEU A 33 -2.29 8.60 -6.71
CA LEU A 33 -1.18 8.84 -5.78
C LEU A 33 0.11 9.15 -6.55
N PHE A 34 0.38 8.40 -7.60
CA PHE A 34 1.58 8.61 -8.40
C PHE A 34 1.66 10.05 -8.92
N LYS A 35 0.55 10.55 -9.45
CA LYS A 35 0.43 11.95 -9.91
C LYS A 35 0.54 12.93 -8.74
N GLY A 36 -0.15 12.64 -7.64
CA GLY A 36 -0.15 13.49 -6.45
C GLY A 36 1.23 13.67 -5.81
N LEU A 37 2.10 12.68 -5.95
CA LEU A 37 3.48 12.76 -5.46
C LEU A 37 4.40 13.52 -6.42
N GLY A 38 3.90 13.97 -7.56
CA GLY A 38 4.71 14.68 -8.55
C GLY A 38 5.65 13.79 -9.34
N LEU A 39 5.43 12.49 -9.34
CA LEU A 39 6.28 11.53 -10.04
C LEU A 39 5.92 11.47 -11.52
N LYS A 40 6.92 11.16 -12.34
CA LYS A 40 6.79 11.11 -13.80
C LYS A 40 7.21 9.74 -14.32
N ARG A 41 6.76 9.40 -15.53
CA ARG A 41 7.12 8.14 -16.17
C ARG A 41 8.63 7.94 -16.31
N GLU A 42 9.37 9.01 -16.47
CA GLU A 42 10.84 8.97 -16.56
C GLU A 42 11.48 8.46 -15.25
N ASP A 43 10.79 8.61 -14.13
CA ASP A 43 11.28 8.15 -12.83
C ASP A 43 11.12 6.64 -12.63
N LEU A 44 10.40 5.97 -13.53
CA LEU A 44 10.08 4.55 -13.39
C LEU A 44 11.17 3.65 -13.97
N ILE A 45 11.40 2.55 -13.26
CA ILE A 45 12.14 1.41 -13.78
C ILE A 45 11.11 0.52 -14.51
N LYS A 46 11.27 0.35 -15.81
CA LYS A 46 10.28 -0.31 -16.66
C LYS A 46 10.40 -1.85 -16.70
N HIS A 47 11.29 -2.40 -15.91
CA HIS A 47 11.50 -3.85 -15.87
C HIS A 47 10.49 -4.48 -14.91
N THR A 48 9.37 -4.95 -15.44
CA THR A 48 8.25 -5.39 -14.63
C THR A 48 7.70 -6.74 -15.07
N SER A 49 7.26 -7.52 -14.09
CA SER A 49 6.54 -8.78 -14.32
C SER A 49 5.04 -8.54 -14.27
N PRO A 50 4.24 -9.31 -15.01
CA PRO A 50 2.79 -9.22 -14.90
C PRO A 50 2.30 -9.52 -13.48
N LEU A 51 1.23 -8.84 -13.05
CA LEU A 51 0.56 -9.07 -11.78
C LEU A 51 -0.79 -9.73 -12.04
N VAL A 52 -1.20 -10.60 -11.12
CA VAL A 52 -2.54 -11.19 -11.12
C VAL A 52 -3.40 -10.42 -10.13
N GLY A 53 -4.48 -9.80 -10.61
CA GLY A 53 -5.42 -9.08 -9.78
C GLY A 53 -6.35 -9.99 -9.00
N PHE A 54 -7.16 -9.39 -8.12
CA PHE A 54 -8.12 -10.14 -7.29
C PHE A 54 -9.16 -10.91 -8.11
N ASP A 55 -9.47 -10.44 -9.31
CA ASP A 55 -10.40 -11.06 -10.24
C ASP A 55 -9.75 -12.11 -11.16
N GLY A 56 -8.49 -12.43 -10.93
CA GLY A 56 -7.72 -13.35 -11.75
C GLY A 56 -7.19 -12.73 -13.04
N LYS A 57 -7.48 -11.48 -13.34
CA LYS A 57 -6.98 -10.80 -14.52
C LYS A 57 -5.50 -10.48 -14.39
N VAL A 58 -4.76 -10.64 -15.47
CA VAL A 58 -3.36 -10.28 -15.56
C VAL A 58 -3.26 -8.78 -15.86
N VAL A 59 -2.49 -8.07 -15.05
CA VAL A 59 -2.22 -6.64 -15.23
C VAL A 59 -0.75 -6.45 -15.52
N ILE A 60 -0.44 -5.72 -16.59
CA ILE A 60 0.94 -5.37 -16.92
C ILE A 60 1.24 -4.01 -16.30
N PRO A 61 2.19 -3.93 -15.35
CA PRO A 61 2.50 -2.67 -14.69
C PRO A 61 3.17 -1.68 -15.63
N ASP A 62 3.03 -0.39 -15.31
CA ASP A 62 3.72 0.70 -16.02
C ASP A 62 5.21 0.74 -15.68
N GLY A 63 5.58 0.27 -14.51
CA GLY A 63 6.95 0.26 -14.04
C GLY A 63 7.03 0.11 -12.53
N GLN A 64 8.22 0.30 -11.99
CA GLN A 64 8.48 0.25 -10.55
C GLN A 64 9.22 1.51 -10.11
N ILE A 65 9.07 1.85 -8.83
CA ILE A 65 9.78 2.97 -8.22
C ILE A 65 10.12 2.65 -6.77
N PHE A 66 11.29 3.10 -6.30
CA PHE A 66 11.70 2.95 -4.91
C PHE A 66 11.38 4.22 -4.15
N LEU A 67 10.60 4.12 -3.08
CA LEU A 67 10.22 5.27 -2.27
C LEU A 67 10.31 4.92 -0.78
N PRO A 68 10.69 5.88 0.07
CA PRO A 68 10.65 5.68 1.51
C PRO A 68 9.21 5.71 2.02
N VAL A 69 8.88 4.79 2.92
CA VAL A 69 7.60 4.73 3.60
C VAL A 69 7.85 4.77 5.10
N ILE A 70 7.20 5.69 5.79
CA ILE A 70 7.31 5.83 7.24
C ILE A 70 5.96 5.53 7.86
N MET A 71 5.96 4.63 8.84
CA MET A 71 4.78 4.31 9.64
C MET A 71 5.21 4.08 11.08
N GLY A 72 4.54 4.77 12.01
CA GLY A 72 4.86 4.66 13.44
C GLY A 72 6.30 5.04 13.76
N GLY A 73 6.89 5.96 12.99
CA GLY A 73 8.27 6.39 13.17
C GLY A 73 9.32 5.45 12.56
N LYS A 74 8.90 4.34 11.94
CA LYS A 74 9.82 3.40 11.31
C LYS A 74 9.81 3.58 9.79
N GLU A 75 10.98 3.78 9.20
CA GLU A 75 11.13 3.97 7.77
C GLU A 75 11.69 2.71 7.11
N VAL A 76 11.07 2.33 5.98
CA VAL A 76 11.61 1.31 5.09
C VAL A 76 11.52 1.81 3.66
N SER A 77 12.46 1.36 2.82
CA SER A 77 12.41 1.63 1.39
C SER A 77 11.50 0.56 0.73
N VAL A 78 10.54 1.02 -0.05
CA VAL A 78 9.53 0.15 -0.67
C VAL A 78 9.66 0.25 -2.19
N THR A 79 9.64 -0.90 -2.85
CA THR A 79 9.56 -0.97 -4.30
C THR A 79 8.10 -1.05 -4.70
N PHE A 80 7.55 0.09 -5.13
CA PHE A 80 6.17 0.13 -5.61
C PHE A 80 6.08 -0.27 -7.08
N THR A 81 5.12 -1.13 -7.38
CA THR A 81 4.73 -1.46 -8.74
C THR A 81 3.58 -0.54 -9.13
N ILE A 82 3.75 0.22 -10.20
CA ILE A 82 2.78 1.21 -10.65
C ILE A 82 1.83 0.57 -11.64
N VAL A 83 0.52 0.66 -11.35
CA VAL A 83 -0.51 0.11 -12.22
C VAL A 83 -1.45 1.22 -12.68
N SER A 84 -2.08 1.02 -13.85
CA SER A 84 -2.99 2.01 -14.44
C SER A 84 -4.45 1.78 -14.07
N SER A 85 -4.75 0.75 -13.30
CA SER A 85 -6.12 0.38 -12.97
C SER A 85 -6.75 1.35 -11.98
N PHE A 86 -8.06 1.49 -12.03
CA PHE A 86 -8.81 2.23 -11.01
C PHE A 86 -8.80 1.46 -9.69
N SER A 87 -8.67 2.20 -8.59
CA SER A 87 -8.83 1.65 -7.25
C SER A 87 -9.30 2.74 -6.29
N PRO A 88 -10.15 2.42 -5.31
CA PRO A 88 -10.48 3.36 -4.24
C PRO A 88 -9.32 3.56 -3.26
N TYR A 89 -8.34 2.67 -3.29
CA TYR A 89 -7.13 2.79 -2.48
C TYR A 89 -6.07 3.60 -3.21
N THR A 90 -5.21 4.30 -2.47
CA THR A 90 -4.09 5.04 -3.04
C THR A 90 -2.91 4.13 -3.32
N ALA A 91 -2.71 3.14 -2.46
CA ALA A 91 -1.62 2.17 -2.55
C ALA A 91 -1.98 0.90 -1.79
N ILE A 92 -1.26 -0.17 -2.09
CA ILE A 92 -1.32 -1.43 -1.34
C ILE A 92 0.07 -1.72 -0.80
N LEU A 93 0.15 -1.95 0.50
CA LEU A 93 1.35 -2.48 1.15
C LEU A 93 1.13 -3.98 1.34
N GLY A 94 1.82 -4.76 0.52
CA GLY A 94 1.69 -6.20 0.47
C GLY A 94 2.75 -6.93 1.28
N ARG A 95 2.95 -8.22 0.96
CA ARG A 95 3.93 -9.05 1.67
C ARG A 95 5.35 -8.48 1.71
N PRO A 96 5.88 -7.84 0.63
CA PRO A 96 7.24 -7.32 0.73
C PRO A 96 7.40 -6.27 1.83
N TRP A 97 6.46 -5.32 1.92
CA TRP A 97 6.50 -4.31 2.99
C TRP A 97 6.26 -4.93 4.36
N ILE A 98 5.27 -5.83 4.47
CA ILE A 98 4.95 -6.51 5.74
C ILE A 98 6.17 -7.25 6.28
N HIS A 99 6.90 -7.96 5.41
CA HIS A 99 8.12 -8.66 5.80
C HIS A 99 9.24 -7.68 6.18
N SER A 100 9.44 -6.60 5.42
CA SER A 100 10.47 -5.61 5.74
C SER A 100 10.22 -4.94 7.09
N MET A 101 8.97 -4.73 7.45
CA MET A 101 8.57 -4.15 8.74
C MET A 101 8.60 -5.17 9.88
N ARG A 102 8.70 -6.46 9.58
CA ARG A 102 8.46 -7.55 10.53
C ARG A 102 7.10 -7.41 11.19
N ALA A 103 6.11 -7.03 10.37
CA ALA A 103 4.78 -6.71 10.85
C ALA A 103 3.90 -7.94 10.95
N ILE A 104 2.96 -7.88 11.88
CA ILE A 104 1.86 -8.83 12.01
C ILE A 104 0.57 -8.03 11.82
N SER A 105 -0.22 -8.39 10.82
CA SER A 105 -1.49 -7.73 10.56
C SER A 105 -2.65 -8.65 10.92
N SER A 106 -3.75 -8.05 11.38
CA SER A 106 -4.99 -8.75 11.69
C SER A 106 -6.17 -7.97 11.14
N THR A 107 -6.86 -8.55 10.15
CA THR A 107 -8.11 -7.97 9.64
C THR A 107 -9.25 -8.15 10.64
N LEU A 108 -9.21 -9.23 11.42
CA LEU A 108 -10.21 -9.46 12.48
C LEU A 108 -10.22 -8.32 13.50
N HIS A 109 -9.04 -7.87 13.94
CA HIS A 109 -8.89 -6.80 14.92
C HIS A 109 -8.60 -5.44 14.28
N VAL A 110 -8.46 -5.40 12.96
CA VAL A 110 -8.19 -4.19 12.16
C VAL A 110 -6.97 -3.44 12.71
N LYS A 111 -5.87 -4.17 12.90
CA LYS A 111 -4.63 -3.65 13.49
C LYS A 111 -3.42 -4.23 12.79
N ILE A 112 -2.32 -3.47 12.82
CA ILE A 112 -1.01 -3.98 12.46
C ILE A 112 -0.02 -3.65 13.57
N LYS A 113 0.86 -4.60 13.89
CA LYS A 113 1.91 -4.44 14.90
C LYS A 113 3.27 -4.66 14.25
N PHE A 114 4.25 -3.88 14.66
CA PHE A 114 5.62 -4.09 14.20
C PHE A 114 6.62 -3.61 15.25
N PRO A 115 7.81 -4.24 15.32
CA PRO A 115 8.85 -3.84 16.26
C PRO A 115 9.57 -2.58 15.76
N THR A 116 9.94 -1.71 16.69
CA THR A 116 10.80 -0.57 16.45
C THR A 116 11.88 -0.53 17.52
N GLU A 117 12.85 0.36 17.36
CA GLU A 117 13.89 0.57 18.38
C GLU A 117 13.31 1.01 19.73
N ARG A 118 12.09 1.59 19.71
CA ARG A 118 11.41 2.07 20.91
C ARG A 118 10.35 1.10 21.44
N GLY A 119 10.33 -0.14 20.92
CA GLY A 119 9.36 -1.14 21.29
C GLY A 119 8.37 -1.43 20.19
N VAL A 120 7.29 -2.16 20.52
CA VAL A 120 6.27 -2.56 19.56
C VAL A 120 5.27 -1.43 19.37
N ILE A 121 5.04 -1.08 18.11
CA ILE A 121 4.03 -0.09 17.71
C ILE A 121 2.80 -0.83 17.19
N VAL A 122 1.61 -0.33 17.57
CA VAL A 122 0.32 -0.83 17.10
C VAL A 122 -0.38 0.30 16.34
N ILE A 123 -0.73 0.04 15.09
CA ILE A 123 -1.50 0.98 14.27
C ILE A 123 -2.88 0.38 14.06
N LYS A 124 -3.92 1.14 14.38
CA LYS A 124 -5.31 0.75 14.12
C LYS A 124 -5.70 1.17 12.72
N GLY A 125 -6.46 0.32 12.03
CA GLY A 125 -7.03 0.67 10.75
C GLY A 125 -8.11 1.74 10.88
N ASP A 126 -8.27 2.53 9.85
CA ASP A 126 -9.34 3.52 9.74
C ASP A 126 -10.59 2.84 9.16
N GLN A 127 -11.52 2.48 10.03
CA GLN A 127 -12.74 1.78 9.63
C GLN A 127 -13.64 2.63 8.73
N GLN A 128 -13.66 3.94 8.96
CA GLN A 128 -14.45 4.84 8.12
C GLN A 128 -13.87 4.90 6.70
N ALA A 129 -12.57 5.03 6.57
CA ALA A 129 -11.92 5.00 5.26
C ALA A 129 -12.12 3.67 4.55
N ALA A 130 -12.06 2.54 5.28
CA ALA A 130 -12.32 1.22 4.72
C ALA A 130 -13.75 1.09 4.18
N ARG A 131 -14.74 1.61 4.89
CA ARG A 131 -16.14 1.61 4.45
C ARG A 131 -16.34 2.51 3.24
N GLN A 132 -15.72 3.67 3.19
CA GLN A 132 -15.79 4.57 2.04
C GLN A 132 -15.19 3.91 0.79
N CYS A 133 -14.08 3.21 0.93
CA CYS A 133 -13.47 2.48 -0.18
C CYS A 133 -14.40 1.37 -0.68
N LEU A 134 -15.02 0.62 0.23
CA LEU A 134 -15.99 -0.43 -0.13
C LEU A 134 -17.19 0.14 -0.86
N THR A 135 -17.74 1.27 -0.39
CA THR A 135 -18.86 1.94 -1.02
C THR A 135 -18.49 2.37 -2.45
N THR A 136 -17.28 2.86 -2.66
CA THR A 136 -16.78 3.24 -3.98
C THR A 136 -16.71 2.04 -4.92
N ILE A 137 -16.33 0.87 -4.42
CA ILE A 137 -16.26 -0.35 -5.21
C ILE A 137 -17.64 -0.85 -5.64
N VAL A 138 -18.62 -0.81 -4.74
CA VAL A 138 -19.95 -1.40 -4.99
C VAL A 138 -20.92 -0.44 -5.65
N ASN A 139 -20.66 0.85 -5.64
CA ASN A 139 -21.46 1.85 -6.32
C ASN A 139 -20.91 2.10 -7.72
#